data_c1eec28ebcdbb6a17b966e87ce562fe8
#
_entry.id   c1eec28ebcdbb6a17b966e87ce562fe8
#
_cell.length_a   1.000
_cell.length_b   1.000
_cell.length_c   1.000
_cell.angle_alpha   90.00
_cell.angle_beta   90.00
_cell.angle_gamma   90.00
#
_symmetry.space_group_name_H-M   'P 1'
#
loop_
_entity.id
_entity.type
_entity.pdbx_description
1 polymer ?
#
loop_
_entity_poly.entity_id
_entity_poly.type
_entity_poly.pdbx_seq_one_letter_code
_entity_poly.pdbx_strand_id
1 'polypeptide(L)'
;IPGNERAVQLIFDIIMAQGPIIKHYRESEVHAGGHARQEDTEKMISLIKPEVYVPIYGYPHMLYGNAKNAYKMGYDHEHVLISRNGQIMEFTKDSFRITHMFAPHEIKSVDGYTTGYTNEVHLHDRYQMELNGSVAVSFAPV
;
A
#
# COMPACT_ATOMS: atom_id res chain seq x y z
N ILE A 1 3.14 10.72 8.39
CA ILE A 1 4.12 9.85 7.73
C ILE A 1 5.23 9.62 8.73
N PRO A 2 5.57 8.38 9.07
CA PRO A 2 6.70 8.06 9.94
C PRO A 2 7.99 8.75 9.45
N GLY A 3 8.79 9.27 10.39
CA GLY A 3 10.02 10.02 10.10
C GLY A 3 9.87 11.53 10.02
N ASN A 4 8.64 12.06 10.07
CA ASN A 4 8.36 13.49 10.05
C ASN A 4 7.99 14.08 11.43
N GLU A 5 8.17 13.31 12.50
CA GLU A 5 7.70 13.67 13.85
C GLU A 5 8.25 15.01 14.31
N ARG A 6 9.53 15.30 14.02
CA ARG A 6 10.17 16.57 14.38
C ARG A 6 9.56 17.77 13.63
N ALA A 7 9.25 17.59 12.34
CA ALA A 7 8.61 18.65 11.55
C ALA A 7 7.18 18.91 12.02
N VAL A 8 6.44 17.85 12.36
CA VAL A 8 5.09 17.95 12.92
C VAL A 8 5.11 18.66 14.27
N GLN A 9 6.07 18.34 15.16
CA GLN A 9 6.21 19.02 16.44
C GLN A 9 6.48 20.50 16.25
N LEU A 10 7.39 20.87 15.36
CA LEU A 10 7.68 22.28 15.06
C LEU A 10 6.44 23.05 14.56
N ILE A 11 5.64 22.42 13.70
CA ILE A 11 4.38 23.01 13.24
C ILE A 11 3.42 23.22 14.41
N PHE A 12 3.31 22.26 15.32
CA PHE A 12 2.47 22.40 16.50
C PHE A 12 2.93 23.57 17.38
N ASP A 13 4.23 23.68 17.63
CA ASP A 13 4.80 24.76 18.44
C ASP A 13 4.52 26.13 17.81
N ILE A 14 4.68 26.26 16.49
CA ILE A 14 4.41 27.51 15.76
C ILE A 14 2.92 27.88 15.84
N ILE A 15 2.03 26.93 15.67
CA ILE A 15 0.59 27.19 15.69
C ILE A 15 0.13 27.50 17.12
N MET A 16 0.56 26.72 18.11
CA MET A 16 0.19 26.94 19.52
C MET A 16 0.68 28.27 20.06
N ALA A 17 1.84 28.74 19.60
CA ALA A 17 2.34 30.07 19.96
C ALA A 17 1.42 31.22 19.52
N GLN A 18 0.53 30.98 18.57
CA GLN A 18 -0.48 31.95 18.10
C GLN A 18 -1.82 31.85 18.84
N GLY A 19 -1.93 30.91 19.81
CA GLY A 19 -3.09 30.75 20.69
C GLY A 19 -4.18 29.75 20.27
N PRO A 20 -4.23 29.20 19.04
CA PRO A 20 -5.28 28.23 18.71
C PRO A 20 -5.09 26.89 19.42
N ILE A 21 -6.20 26.19 19.64
CA ILE A 21 -6.20 24.83 20.18
C ILE A 21 -5.99 23.84 19.03
N ILE A 22 -4.93 23.04 19.12
CA ILE A 22 -4.66 21.98 18.15
C ILE A 22 -5.41 20.72 18.57
N LYS A 23 -6.13 20.12 17.61
CA LYS A 23 -6.71 18.79 17.74
C LYS A 23 -5.97 17.81 16.84
N HIS A 24 -5.36 16.80 17.44
CA HIS A 24 -4.58 15.79 16.73
C HIS A 24 -5.29 14.44 16.74
N TYR A 25 -5.13 13.65 15.68
CA TYR A 25 -5.82 12.36 15.51
C TYR A 25 -5.48 11.32 16.60
N ARG A 26 -4.37 11.47 17.33
CA ARG A 26 -4.00 10.59 18.46
C ARG A 26 -4.75 10.92 19.74
N GLU A 27 -5.27 12.13 19.85
CA GLU A 27 -5.90 12.66 21.07
C GLU A 27 -7.40 12.90 20.89
N SER A 28 -7.86 12.92 19.65
CA SER A 28 -9.26 13.17 19.31
C SER A 28 -9.63 12.49 17.99
N GLU A 29 -10.92 12.12 17.85
CA GLU A 29 -11.45 11.45 16.66
C GLU A 29 -11.63 12.40 15.48
N VAL A 30 -10.57 13.13 15.10
CA VAL A 30 -10.60 14.10 13.99
C VAL A 30 -10.16 13.52 12.65
N HIS A 31 -9.75 12.25 12.62
CA HIS A 31 -9.28 11.60 11.40
C HIS A 31 -10.02 10.28 11.18
N ALA A 32 -10.70 10.18 10.06
CA ALA A 32 -11.19 8.93 9.51
C ALA A 32 -10.18 8.40 8.48
N GLY A 33 -9.77 7.15 8.59
CA GLY A 33 -8.91 6.50 7.61
C GLY A 33 -9.58 6.49 6.23
N GLY A 34 -8.80 6.74 5.16
CA GLY A 34 -9.31 6.71 3.78
C GLY A 34 -9.54 5.30 3.24
N HIS A 35 -8.95 4.29 3.88
CA HIS A 35 -9.12 2.89 3.50
C HIS A 35 -10.31 2.27 4.24
N ALA A 36 -11.08 1.46 3.53
CA ALA A 36 -12.18 0.68 4.09
C ALA A 36 -11.67 -0.27 5.17
N ARG A 37 -12.38 -0.36 6.26
CA ARG A 37 -12.17 -1.38 7.30
C ARG A 37 -12.79 -2.70 6.88
N GLN A 38 -12.49 -3.76 7.61
CA GLN A 38 -13.06 -5.09 7.37
C GLN A 38 -14.60 -5.05 7.30
N GLU A 39 -15.24 -4.38 8.25
CA GLU A 39 -16.70 -4.25 8.35
C GLU A 39 -17.30 -3.52 7.13
N ASP A 40 -16.61 -2.51 6.62
CA ASP A 40 -17.03 -1.79 5.42
C ASP A 40 -16.98 -2.70 4.19
N THR A 41 -15.93 -3.51 4.09
CA THR A 41 -15.78 -4.51 3.01
C THR A 41 -16.88 -5.58 3.09
N GLU A 42 -17.13 -6.14 4.26
CA GLU A 42 -18.21 -7.10 4.50
C GLU A 42 -19.58 -6.50 4.15
N LYS A 43 -19.82 -5.25 4.53
CA LYS A 43 -21.04 -4.53 4.17
C LYS A 43 -21.18 -4.34 2.65
N MET A 44 -20.10 -3.96 1.95
CA MET A 44 -20.12 -3.84 0.49
C MET A 44 -20.42 -5.17 -0.18
N ILE A 45 -19.79 -6.26 0.24
CA ILE A 45 -20.07 -7.60 -0.27
C ILE A 45 -21.54 -7.96 -0.06
N SER A 46 -22.09 -7.69 1.11
CA SER A 46 -23.51 -7.99 1.43
C SER A 46 -24.51 -7.22 0.57
N LEU A 47 -24.17 -5.98 0.20
CA LEU A 47 -25.04 -5.12 -0.61
C LEU A 47 -24.96 -5.46 -2.10
N ILE A 48 -23.75 -5.67 -2.62
CA ILE A 48 -23.50 -5.92 -4.05
C ILE A 48 -23.80 -7.38 -4.40
N LYS A 49 -23.48 -8.31 -3.50
CA LYS A 49 -23.57 -9.77 -3.70
C LYS A 49 -22.88 -10.19 -5.02
N PRO A 50 -21.60 -9.86 -5.23
CA PRO A 50 -20.93 -10.16 -6.48
C PRO A 50 -20.86 -11.66 -6.70
N GLU A 51 -20.93 -12.11 -7.94
CA GLU A 51 -20.73 -13.52 -8.30
C GLU A 51 -19.27 -13.93 -8.04
N VAL A 52 -18.34 -13.04 -8.30
CA VAL A 52 -16.90 -13.26 -8.10
C VAL A 52 -16.31 -12.11 -7.29
N TYR A 53 -15.52 -12.44 -6.30
CA TYR A 53 -14.78 -11.48 -5.48
C TYR A 53 -13.29 -11.50 -5.82
N VAL A 54 -12.74 -10.34 -6.20
CA VAL A 54 -11.33 -10.19 -6.58
C VAL A 54 -10.69 -9.11 -5.72
N PRO A 55 -9.93 -9.47 -4.66
CA PRO A 55 -9.15 -8.49 -3.91
C PRO A 55 -7.97 -7.99 -4.74
N ILE A 56 -7.81 -6.67 -4.80
CA ILE A 56 -6.74 -6.00 -5.54
C ILE A 56 -6.04 -4.95 -4.65
N TYR A 57 -4.92 -4.44 -5.12
CA TYR A 57 -4.21 -3.32 -4.48
C TYR A 57 -3.69 -3.67 -3.09
N GLY A 58 -2.74 -4.57 -3.01
CA GLY A 58 -2.08 -4.93 -1.76
C GLY A 58 -0.98 -5.97 -1.95
N TYR A 59 -0.15 -6.12 -0.93
CA TYR A 59 0.77 -7.24 -0.86
C TYR A 59 0.02 -8.57 -0.71
N PRO A 60 0.61 -9.72 -1.06
CA PRO A 60 -0.07 -11.01 -0.99
C PRO A 60 -0.80 -11.26 0.33
N HIS A 61 -0.16 -10.98 1.48
CA HIS A 61 -0.79 -11.18 2.79
C HIS A 61 -2.04 -10.30 2.99
N MET A 62 -2.07 -9.09 2.39
CA MET A 62 -3.22 -8.19 2.44
C MET A 62 -4.35 -8.71 1.54
N LEU A 63 -4.02 -9.22 0.35
CA LEU A 63 -5.01 -9.81 -0.56
C LEU A 63 -5.67 -11.04 0.07
N TYR A 64 -4.87 -11.93 0.68
CA TYR A 64 -5.40 -13.07 1.44
C TYR A 64 -6.21 -12.63 2.67
N GLY A 65 -5.77 -11.58 3.39
CA GLY A 65 -6.52 -11.00 4.48
C GLY A 65 -7.87 -10.47 4.04
N ASN A 66 -7.92 -9.82 2.88
CA ASN A 66 -9.15 -9.28 2.31
C ASN A 66 -10.08 -10.41 1.79
N ALA A 67 -9.54 -11.44 1.15
CA ALA A 67 -10.29 -12.62 0.71
C ALA A 67 -11.03 -13.32 1.87
N LYS A 68 -10.46 -13.31 3.09
CA LYS A 68 -11.13 -13.86 4.27
C LYS A 68 -12.48 -13.21 4.56
N ASN A 69 -12.68 -11.94 4.16
CA ASN A 69 -13.96 -11.27 4.34
C ASN A 69 -15.03 -11.91 3.43
N ALA A 70 -14.68 -12.24 2.19
CA ALA A 70 -15.59 -12.95 1.28
C ALA A 70 -15.89 -14.37 1.80
N TYR A 71 -14.89 -15.11 2.27
CA TYR A 71 -15.10 -16.44 2.86
C TYR A 71 -16.04 -16.41 4.07
N LYS A 72 -15.90 -15.43 4.95
CA LYS A 72 -16.84 -15.23 6.07
C LYS A 72 -18.27 -14.95 5.62
N MET A 73 -18.42 -14.32 4.45
CA MET A 73 -19.72 -14.03 3.86
C MET A 73 -20.30 -15.22 3.08
N GLY A 74 -19.63 -16.38 3.11
CA GLY A 74 -20.12 -17.64 2.51
C GLY A 74 -19.60 -17.91 1.10
N TYR A 75 -18.67 -17.12 0.59
CA TYR A 75 -18.03 -17.43 -0.71
C TYR A 75 -17.07 -18.59 -0.54
N ASP A 76 -17.04 -19.46 -1.52
CA ASP A 76 -16.05 -20.53 -1.63
C ASP A 76 -14.77 -20.08 -2.36
N HIS A 77 -13.80 -20.97 -2.46
CA HIS A 77 -12.52 -20.68 -3.09
C HIS A 77 -12.60 -20.50 -4.61
N GLU A 78 -13.64 -21.01 -5.25
CA GLU A 78 -13.83 -20.88 -6.71
C GLU A 78 -14.32 -19.48 -7.07
N HIS A 79 -15.07 -18.84 -6.17
CA HIS A 79 -15.63 -17.51 -6.35
C HIS A 79 -14.75 -16.37 -5.79
N VAL A 80 -13.59 -16.69 -5.21
CA VAL A 80 -12.65 -15.69 -4.70
C VAL A 80 -11.31 -15.81 -5.43
N LEU A 81 -11.07 -14.91 -6.37
CA LEU A 81 -9.89 -14.97 -7.24
C LEU A 81 -8.78 -14.07 -6.71
N ILE A 82 -7.67 -14.66 -6.24
CA ILE A 82 -6.48 -13.95 -5.79
C ILE A 82 -5.40 -14.07 -6.86
N SER A 83 -5.13 -12.98 -7.59
CA SER A 83 -4.17 -12.95 -8.69
C SER A 83 -2.86 -12.27 -8.30
N ARG A 84 -1.83 -12.50 -9.11
CA ARG A 84 -0.53 -11.83 -9.05
C ARG A 84 -0.47 -10.70 -10.06
N ASN A 85 0.49 -9.79 -9.88
CA ASN A 85 0.73 -8.73 -10.88
C ASN A 85 0.96 -9.34 -12.26
N GLY A 86 0.31 -8.76 -13.27
CA GLY A 86 0.38 -9.23 -14.66
C GLY A 86 -0.42 -10.50 -14.96
N GLN A 87 -0.90 -11.23 -13.97
CA GLN A 87 -1.66 -12.45 -14.20
C GLN A 87 -3.00 -12.15 -14.87
N ILE A 88 -3.30 -12.87 -15.96
CA ILE A 88 -4.51 -12.66 -16.74
C ILE A 88 -5.67 -13.44 -16.11
N MET A 89 -6.77 -12.75 -15.90
CA MET A 89 -8.04 -13.33 -15.53
C MET A 89 -8.99 -13.27 -16.71
N GLU A 90 -9.72 -14.34 -16.94
CA GLU A 90 -10.75 -14.45 -17.99
C GLU A 90 -12.12 -14.47 -17.33
N PHE A 91 -13.00 -13.61 -17.82
CA PHE A 91 -14.42 -13.57 -17.44
C PHE A 91 -15.25 -13.69 -18.71
N THR A 92 -16.14 -14.64 -18.71
CA THR A 92 -17.14 -14.84 -19.76
C THR A 92 -18.53 -14.74 -19.13
N LYS A 93 -19.57 -14.86 -19.93
CA LYS A 93 -20.94 -14.88 -19.40
C LYS A 93 -21.19 -16.07 -18.45
N ASP A 94 -20.52 -17.19 -18.69
CA ASP A 94 -20.83 -18.47 -18.04
C ASP A 94 -19.63 -19.01 -17.21
N SER A 95 -18.49 -18.32 -17.19
CA SER A 95 -17.30 -18.79 -16.49
C SER A 95 -16.32 -17.67 -16.13
N PHE A 96 -15.53 -17.92 -15.12
CA PHE A 96 -14.43 -17.06 -14.70
C PHE A 96 -13.27 -17.92 -14.20
N ARG A 97 -12.04 -17.47 -14.46
CA ARG A 97 -10.84 -18.17 -14.01
C ARG A 97 -9.61 -17.28 -13.98
N ILE A 98 -8.63 -17.67 -13.19
CA ILE A 98 -7.26 -17.18 -13.28
C ILE A 98 -6.50 -18.07 -14.25
N THR A 99 -5.85 -17.46 -15.24
CA THR A 99 -5.03 -18.21 -16.21
C THR A 99 -3.62 -18.40 -15.70
N HIS A 100 -2.85 -19.25 -16.40
CA HIS A 100 -1.39 -19.35 -16.18
C HIS A 100 -0.60 -18.35 -17.03
N MET A 101 -1.27 -17.49 -17.79
CA MET A 101 -0.65 -16.47 -18.63
C MET A 101 -0.44 -15.17 -17.85
N PHE A 102 0.62 -14.48 -18.23
CA PHE A 102 0.95 -13.18 -17.67
C PHE A 102 1.11 -12.16 -18.79
N ALA A 103 0.51 -11.01 -18.62
CA ALA A 103 0.85 -9.82 -19.40
C ALA A 103 2.22 -9.30 -18.97
N PRO A 104 3.00 -8.68 -19.87
CA PRO A 104 4.22 -8.00 -19.47
C PRO A 104 3.92 -7.01 -18.35
N HIS A 105 4.65 -7.13 -17.26
CA HIS A 105 4.52 -6.24 -16.11
C HIS A 105 5.92 -5.98 -15.54
N GLU A 106 6.22 -4.74 -15.30
CA GLU A 106 7.52 -4.30 -14.80
C GLU A 106 7.30 -3.26 -13.71
N ILE A 107 8.12 -3.36 -12.67
CA ILE A 107 8.14 -2.36 -11.62
C ILE A 107 9.16 -1.31 -12.02
N LYS A 108 8.69 -0.07 -12.22
CA LYS A 108 9.57 1.09 -12.44
C LYS A 108 9.68 1.88 -11.15
N SER A 109 10.91 2.17 -10.77
CA SER A 109 11.20 3.06 -9.65
C SER A 109 11.30 4.50 -10.13
N VAL A 110 10.88 5.42 -9.28
CA VAL A 110 11.02 6.87 -9.52
C VAL A 110 11.90 7.43 -8.40
N ASP A 111 13.00 8.07 -8.77
CA ASP A 111 13.91 8.75 -7.85
C ASP A 111 14.14 10.19 -8.34
N GLY A 112 13.45 11.13 -7.73
CA GLY A 112 13.42 12.52 -8.17
C GLY A 112 12.91 12.64 -9.61
N TYR A 113 13.79 13.07 -10.52
CA TYR A 113 13.48 13.21 -11.95
C TYR A 113 13.84 11.98 -12.79
N THR A 114 14.42 10.95 -12.18
CA THR A 114 14.86 9.74 -12.86
C THR A 114 13.82 8.65 -12.71
N THR A 115 13.46 8.02 -13.83
CA THR A 115 12.60 6.85 -13.86
C THR A 115 13.34 5.69 -14.52
N GLY A 116 13.27 4.51 -13.93
CA GLY A 116 13.95 3.33 -14.48
C GLY A 116 13.44 2.04 -13.86
N TYR A 117 13.99 0.94 -14.37
CA TYR A 117 13.78 -0.36 -13.74
C TYR A 117 14.46 -0.42 -12.37
N THR A 118 14.01 -1.29 -11.51
CA THR A 118 14.50 -1.40 -10.12
C THR A 118 16.04 -1.55 -10.01
N ASN A 119 16.67 -2.14 -11.02
CA ASN A 119 18.11 -2.33 -11.11
C ASN A 119 18.88 -1.13 -11.71
N GLU A 120 18.19 -0.18 -12.36
CA GLU A 120 18.79 1.03 -12.95
C GLU A 120 18.80 2.22 -11.98
N VAL A 121 17.99 2.15 -10.94
CA VAL A 121 17.99 3.13 -9.84
C VAL A 121 18.94 2.61 -8.77
N HIS A 122 19.67 3.49 -8.10
CA HIS A 122 20.66 3.17 -7.03
C HIS A 122 20.04 2.49 -5.79
N LEU A 123 19.09 1.55 -6.00
CA LEU A 123 18.44 0.79 -4.93
C LEU A 123 19.42 -0.17 -4.28
N HIS A 124 20.35 -0.73 -5.06
CA HIS A 124 21.38 -1.61 -4.51
C HIS A 124 22.27 -0.87 -3.51
N ASP A 125 22.71 0.33 -3.86
CA ASP A 125 23.54 1.15 -2.97
C ASP A 125 22.79 1.55 -1.71
N ARG A 126 21.52 1.89 -1.81
CA ARG A 126 20.66 2.18 -0.67
C ARG A 126 20.49 0.97 0.23
N TYR A 127 20.29 -0.20 -0.36
CA TYR A 127 20.20 -1.47 0.37
C TYR A 127 21.51 -1.79 1.09
N GLN A 128 22.67 -1.55 0.43
CA GLN A 128 23.98 -1.72 1.07
C GLN A 128 24.17 -0.73 2.23
N MET A 129 23.73 0.51 2.09
CA MET A 129 23.78 1.50 3.18
C MET A 129 22.86 1.11 4.35
N GLU A 130 21.69 0.52 4.08
CA GLU A 130 20.79 0.01 5.11
C GLU A 130 21.43 -1.11 5.92
N LEU A 131 22.09 -2.06 5.27
CA LEU A 131 22.70 -3.22 5.92
C LEU A 131 24.02 -2.88 6.65
N ASN A 132 24.83 -2.01 6.07
CA ASN A 132 26.21 -1.79 6.49
C ASN A 132 26.44 -0.38 7.09
N GLY A 133 25.45 0.48 7.01
CA GLY A 133 25.60 1.90 7.34
C GLY A 133 26.34 2.69 6.27
N SER A 134 26.53 4.00 6.51
CA SER A 134 27.31 4.88 5.64
C SER A 134 28.20 5.80 6.46
N VAL A 135 29.39 6.12 5.93
CA VAL A 135 30.32 7.06 6.54
C VAL A 135 30.67 8.12 5.50
N ALA A 136 30.47 9.39 5.83
CA ALA A 136 30.91 10.51 5.01
C ALA A 136 32.13 11.18 5.67
N VAL A 137 33.22 11.32 4.90
CA VAL A 137 34.44 11.98 5.37
C VAL A 137 34.74 13.16 4.44
N SER A 138 34.88 14.35 5.03
CA SER A 138 35.23 15.55 4.28
C SER A 138 36.64 16.01 4.65
N PHE A 139 37.43 16.36 3.65
CA PHE A 139 38.78 16.89 3.83
C PHE A 139 38.81 18.33 3.33
N ALA A 140 39.39 19.21 4.11
CA ALA A 140 39.78 20.53 3.62
C ALA A 140 41.31 20.52 3.34
N PRO A 141 41.74 20.88 2.13
CA PRO A 141 43.16 21.07 1.88
C PRO A 141 43.70 22.21 2.77
N VAL A 142 44.88 22.02 3.36
CA VAL A 142 45.58 23.00 4.14
C VAL A 142 46.27 23.99 3.21
#